data_f3b0f156cdc943b0fa3ffbfa9d220aa4
#
_entry.id   f3b0f156cdc943b0fa3ffbfa9d220aa4
#
_cell.length_a   1.000
_cell.length_b   1.000
_cell.length_c   1.000
_cell.angle_alpha   90.00
_cell.angle_beta   90.00
_cell.angle_gamma   90.00
#
_symmetry.space_group_name_H-M   'P 1'
#
loop_
_entity.id
_entity.type
_entity.pdbx_description
1 polymer ?
#
loop_
_entity_poly.entity_id
_entity_poly.type
_entity_poly.pdbx_seq_one_letter_code
_entity_poly.pdbx_strand_id
1 'polypeptide(L)'
;MTPTTPPTILVTGANGFVGRHVVARLAERDGGLRAMVRNAATYHPAPGVEVVEADLAKPESLTLAMEGVEVVVHCAAITANLKEPYKGAYDAINRGGTENLVRAAASSLVKRLVVMSGLGTQPAAAGTYMATRWGMEEAVRNSAIPFVMIQPSVQFGNGAEFVAALGRLIKASPVVPLLGGGGLRFQPIWVEDVVSCIEKAIGDEKLSGQAVAIGGSEYATFKEIIDTICVALGKRRLKAALPLWVARLQAPVMALLPRPPLTQASLELFGFENTTEIDAVDKAFGFHPRGFREHLLAHGVEA
;
A
#
# COMPACT_ATOMS: atom_id res chain seq x y z
N MET A 1 -9.91 -32.78 -18.38
CA MET A 1 -9.93 -31.42 -17.77
C MET A 1 -9.80 -30.45 -18.92
N THR A 2 -10.85 -29.68 -19.20
CA THR A 2 -10.78 -28.58 -20.18
C THR A 2 -9.78 -27.55 -19.65
N PRO A 3 -8.84 -27.04 -20.46
CA PRO A 3 -7.95 -25.99 -20.04
C PRO A 3 -8.83 -24.76 -19.72
N THR A 4 -8.92 -24.39 -18.46
CA THR A 4 -9.59 -23.14 -18.06
C THR A 4 -8.73 -22.00 -18.55
N THR A 5 -9.28 -21.15 -19.41
CA THR A 5 -8.62 -19.90 -19.82
C THR A 5 -8.25 -19.10 -18.58
N PRO A 6 -7.01 -18.61 -18.44
CA PRO A 6 -6.64 -17.80 -17.30
C PRO A 6 -7.57 -16.57 -17.15
N PRO A 7 -7.89 -16.14 -15.91
CA PRO A 7 -8.84 -15.06 -15.69
C PRO A 7 -8.30 -13.71 -16.20
N THR A 8 -9.20 -12.85 -16.68
CA THR A 8 -8.90 -11.45 -16.93
C THR A 8 -8.83 -10.69 -15.63
N ILE A 9 -7.68 -10.05 -15.37
CA ILE A 9 -7.40 -9.32 -14.13
C ILE A 9 -7.39 -7.82 -14.40
N LEU A 10 -8.12 -7.05 -13.59
CA LEU A 10 -8.03 -5.60 -13.56
C LEU A 10 -7.19 -5.16 -12.35
N VAL A 11 -6.15 -4.35 -12.58
CA VAL A 11 -5.37 -3.72 -11.50
C VAL A 11 -5.73 -2.25 -11.42
N THR A 12 -6.33 -1.81 -10.33
CA THR A 12 -6.56 -0.38 -10.07
C THR A 12 -5.35 0.24 -9.41
N GLY A 13 -5.12 1.54 -9.62
CA GLY A 13 -3.91 2.18 -9.13
C GLY A 13 -2.64 1.64 -9.80
N ALA A 14 -2.73 1.20 -11.05
CA ALA A 14 -1.67 0.57 -11.82
C ALA A 14 -0.39 1.43 -11.95
N ASN A 15 -0.50 2.76 -11.90
CA ASN A 15 0.62 3.69 -11.88
C ASN A 15 1.12 4.07 -10.46
N GLY A 16 0.48 3.52 -9.43
CA GLY A 16 0.88 3.70 -8.03
C GLY A 16 2.10 2.85 -7.64
N PHE A 17 2.57 3.03 -6.41
CA PHE A 17 3.74 2.32 -5.90
C PHE A 17 3.58 0.80 -5.99
N VAL A 18 2.59 0.20 -5.33
CA VAL A 18 2.36 -1.25 -5.37
C VAL A 18 1.82 -1.68 -6.74
N GLY A 19 0.85 -0.93 -7.29
CA GLY A 19 0.17 -1.31 -8.53
C GLY A 19 1.10 -1.50 -9.71
N ARG A 20 2.15 -0.67 -9.87
CA ARG A 20 3.12 -0.84 -10.95
C ARG A 20 3.91 -2.15 -10.84
N HIS A 21 4.29 -2.56 -9.63
CA HIS A 21 4.98 -3.83 -9.38
C HIS A 21 4.04 -5.03 -9.64
N VAL A 22 2.77 -4.90 -9.23
CA VAL A 22 1.73 -5.90 -9.53
C VAL A 22 1.53 -6.05 -11.04
N VAL A 23 1.37 -4.94 -11.77
CA VAL A 23 1.22 -4.99 -13.24
C VAL A 23 2.45 -5.60 -13.89
N ALA A 24 3.66 -5.23 -13.48
CA ALA A 24 4.89 -5.80 -14.03
C ALA A 24 4.96 -7.32 -13.82
N ARG A 25 4.64 -7.79 -12.63
CA ARG A 25 4.63 -9.22 -12.27
C ARG A 25 3.55 -9.98 -13.04
N LEU A 26 2.33 -9.45 -13.12
CA LEU A 26 1.21 -10.12 -13.77
C LEU A 26 1.29 -10.09 -15.30
N ALA A 27 2.02 -9.14 -15.89
CA ALA A 27 2.26 -9.10 -17.34
C ALA A 27 3.07 -10.30 -17.87
N GLU A 28 3.78 -11.02 -16.99
CA GLU A 28 4.53 -12.23 -17.34
C GLU A 28 3.65 -13.49 -17.34
N ARG A 29 2.37 -13.37 -16.95
CA ARG A 29 1.41 -14.49 -16.88
C ARG A 29 0.59 -14.58 -18.17
N ASP A 30 0.13 -15.82 -18.43
CA ASP A 30 -0.93 -16.02 -19.43
C ASP A 30 -2.25 -15.44 -18.91
N GLY A 31 -3.07 -14.86 -19.80
CA GLY A 31 -4.39 -14.30 -19.49
C GLY A 31 -4.50 -12.80 -19.77
N GLY A 32 -5.71 -12.27 -19.65
CA GLY A 32 -5.96 -10.84 -19.83
C GLY A 32 -5.48 -10.03 -18.63
N LEU A 33 -4.69 -9.00 -18.87
CA LEU A 33 -4.31 -8.03 -17.82
C LEU A 33 -4.69 -6.63 -18.24
N ARG A 34 -5.46 -5.96 -17.41
CA ARG A 34 -5.94 -4.60 -17.62
C ARG A 34 -5.42 -3.68 -16.52
N ALA A 35 -4.70 -2.63 -16.91
CA ALA A 35 -4.19 -1.58 -16.02
C ALA A 35 -5.18 -0.40 -15.99
N MET A 36 -5.84 -0.17 -14.86
CA MET A 36 -6.72 0.98 -14.67
C MET A 36 -5.93 2.19 -14.16
N VAL A 37 -5.99 3.28 -14.93
CA VAL A 37 -5.33 4.55 -14.64
C VAL A 37 -6.30 5.71 -14.84
N ARG A 38 -6.04 6.87 -14.19
CA ARG A 38 -6.86 8.07 -14.35
C ARG A 38 -6.55 8.87 -15.61
N ASN A 39 -5.39 8.66 -16.20
CA ASN A 39 -4.95 9.30 -17.44
C ASN A 39 -4.08 8.32 -18.23
N ALA A 40 -4.65 7.76 -19.28
CA ALA A 40 -3.96 6.79 -20.12
C ALA A 40 -2.82 7.41 -20.93
N ALA A 41 -2.90 8.70 -21.28
CA ALA A 41 -1.87 9.38 -22.08
C ALA A 41 -0.51 9.48 -21.36
N THR A 42 -0.48 9.36 -20.04
CA THR A 42 0.75 9.45 -19.22
C THR A 42 1.24 8.10 -18.73
N TYR A 43 0.56 7.01 -19.12
CA TYR A 43 0.91 5.66 -18.67
C TYR A 43 1.52 4.85 -19.82
N HIS A 44 2.65 4.22 -19.54
CA HIS A 44 3.36 3.38 -20.49
C HIS A 44 3.32 1.92 -20.01
N PRO A 45 2.37 1.11 -20.50
CA PRO A 45 2.21 -0.28 -20.07
C PRO A 45 3.33 -1.18 -20.57
N ALA A 46 3.57 -2.28 -19.88
CA ALA A 46 4.33 -3.40 -20.44
C ALA A 46 3.59 -4.01 -21.66
N PRO A 47 4.29 -4.70 -22.57
CA PRO A 47 3.66 -5.40 -23.68
C PRO A 47 2.56 -6.36 -23.20
N GLY A 48 1.44 -6.41 -23.92
CA GLY A 48 0.31 -7.29 -23.60
C GLY A 48 -0.64 -6.78 -22.50
N VAL A 49 -0.35 -5.61 -21.89
CA VAL A 49 -1.23 -5.00 -20.89
C VAL A 49 -2.21 -4.04 -21.55
N GLU A 50 -3.51 -4.29 -21.41
CA GLU A 50 -4.56 -3.38 -21.82
C GLU A 50 -4.64 -2.20 -20.83
N VAL A 51 -4.74 -0.98 -21.35
CA VAL A 51 -4.89 0.23 -20.53
C VAL A 51 -6.33 0.70 -20.58
N VAL A 52 -6.95 0.91 -19.43
CA VAL A 52 -8.28 1.50 -19.32
C VAL A 52 -8.22 2.77 -18.48
N GLU A 53 -8.85 3.83 -19.00
CA GLU A 53 -8.98 5.09 -18.29
C GLU A 53 -10.27 5.07 -17.46
N ALA A 54 -10.12 5.11 -16.12
CA ALA A 54 -11.25 5.20 -15.21
C ALA A 54 -10.84 5.85 -13.88
N ASP A 55 -11.80 6.44 -13.20
CA ASP A 55 -11.63 7.12 -11.91
C ASP A 55 -12.60 6.56 -10.89
N LEU A 56 -12.08 6.19 -9.71
CA LEU A 56 -12.90 5.71 -8.58
C LEU A 56 -13.99 6.71 -8.15
N ALA A 57 -13.76 8.00 -8.37
CA ALA A 57 -14.73 9.05 -8.09
C ALA A 57 -15.83 9.16 -9.17
N LYS A 58 -15.72 8.45 -10.30
CA LYS A 58 -16.65 8.48 -11.44
C LYS A 58 -17.22 7.09 -11.71
N PRO A 59 -18.32 6.69 -11.04
CA PRO A 59 -18.87 5.33 -11.14
C PRO A 59 -19.14 4.86 -12.56
N GLU A 60 -19.55 5.76 -13.45
CA GLU A 60 -19.83 5.46 -14.86
C GLU A 60 -18.60 4.96 -15.61
N SER A 61 -17.40 5.43 -15.27
CA SER A 61 -16.15 4.98 -15.88
C SER A 61 -15.74 3.57 -15.44
N LEU A 62 -16.17 3.15 -14.26
CA LEU A 62 -15.82 1.84 -13.70
C LEU A 62 -16.55 0.70 -14.38
N THR A 63 -17.80 0.93 -14.83
CA THR A 63 -18.60 -0.10 -15.51
C THR A 63 -17.88 -0.59 -16.77
N LEU A 64 -17.40 0.32 -17.61
CA LEU A 64 -16.65 -0.02 -18.83
C LEU A 64 -15.31 -0.71 -18.48
N ALA A 65 -14.62 -0.23 -17.44
CA ALA A 65 -13.36 -0.82 -17.01
C ALA A 65 -13.51 -2.28 -16.56
N MET A 66 -14.68 -2.67 -16.11
CA MET A 66 -14.98 -4.00 -15.55
C MET A 66 -15.55 -5.01 -16.56
N GLU A 67 -15.77 -4.62 -17.81
CA GLU A 67 -16.31 -5.55 -18.82
C GLU A 67 -15.37 -6.76 -19.01
N GLY A 68 -15.90 -7.98 -18.81
CA GLY A 68 -15.14 -9.22 -18.96
C GLY A 68 -14.06 -9.46 -17.89
N VAL A 69 -13.99 -8.64 -16.83
CA VAL A 69 -13.04 -8.81 -15.72
C VAL A 69 -13.57 -9.88 -14.76
N GLU A 70 -12.70 -10.81 -14.40
CA GLU A 70 -13.01 -11.85 -13.44
C GLU A 70 -12.41 -11.57 -12.05
N VAL A 71 -11.24 -10.94 -12.00
CA VAL A 71 -10.55 -10.62 -10.75
C VAL A 71 -10.15 -9.14 -10.73
N VAL A 72 -10.39 -8.47 -9.62
CA VAL A 72 -9.92 -7.10 -9.40
C VAL A 72 -8.84 -7.09 -8.33
N VAL A 73 -7.66 -6.58 -8.67
CA VAL A 73 -6.60 -6.25 -7.70
C VAL A 73 -6.68 -4.76 -7.42
N HIS A 74 -7.17 -4.40 -6.24
CA HIS A 74 -7.42 -3.02 -5.85
C HIS A 74 -6.25 -2.43 -5.06
N CYS A 75 -5.39 -1.66 -5.75
CA CYS A 75 -4.24 -0.96 -5.17
C CYS A 75 -4.44 0.57 -5.12
N ALA A 76 -5.54 1.08 -5.64
CA ALA A 76 -5.79 2.51 -5.70
C ALA A 76 -6.27 3.07 -4.36
N ALA A 77 -5.45 3.91 -3.74
CA ALA A 77 -5.79 4.66 -2.53
C ALA A 77 -4.88 5.90 -2.41
N ILE A 78 -5.32 6.90 -1.66
CA ILE A 78 -4.43 7.96 -1.17
C ILE A 78 -3.82 7.46 0.14
N THR A 79 -2.49 7.35 0.18
CA THR A 79 -1.76 6.86 1.36
C THR A 79 -1.45 7.98 2.34
N ALA A 80 -1.27 7.65 3.61
CA ALA A 80 -1.08 8.61 4.72
C ALA A 80 0.12 9.57 4.54
N ASN A 81 1.14 9.17 3.79
CA ASN A 81 2.32 9.99 3.50
C ASN A 81 2.09 11.04 2.40
N LEU A 82 1.00 10.95 1.66
CA LEU A 82 0.64 11.91 0.64
C LEU A 82 -0.21 13.04 1.24
N LYS A 83 0.01 14.27 0.77
CA LYS A 83 -0.87 15.37 1.10
C LYS A 83 -2.26 15.13 0.52
N GLU A 84 -3.27 15.37 1.34
CA GLU A 84 -4.66 15.35 0.88
C GLU A 84 -4.87 16.45 -0.20
N PRO A 85 -5.28 16.09 -1.43
CA PRO A 85 -5.37 17.07 -2.53
C PRO A 85 -6.46 18.12 -2.29
N TYR A 86 -7.52 17.76 -1.57
CA TYR A 86 -8.58 18.64 -1.08
C TYR A 86 -9.15 18.06 0.21
N LYS A 87 -9.76 18.89 1.04
CA LYS A 87 -10.35 18.46 2.33
C LYS A 87 -11.40 17.36 2.11
N GLY A 88 -11.22 16.22 2.77
CA GLY A 88 -12.09 15.04 2.67
C GLY A 88 -11.74 14.08 1.52
N ALA A 89 -10.62 14.33 0.79
CA ALA A 89 -10.21 13.46 -0.31
C ALA A 89 -9.84 12.03 0.15
N TYR A 90 -9.27 11.86 1.33
CA TYR A 90 -9.03 10.53 1.87
C TYR A 90 -10.32 9.72 1.96
N ASP A 91 -11.39 10.30 2.53
CA ASP A 91 -12.67 9.60 2.66
C ASP A 91 -13.35 9.39 1.30
N ALA A 92 -13.40 10.43 0.48
CA ALA A 92 -14.03 10.36 -0.83
C ALA A 92 -13.38 9.33 -1.76
N ILE A 93 -12.05 9.20 -1.73
CA ILE A 93 -11.33 8.30 -2.63
C ILE A 93 -11.11 6.93 -2.01
N ASN A 94 -10.66 6.83 -0.75
CA ASN A 94 -10.40 5.53 -0.15
C ASN A 94 -11.71 4.79 0.15
N ARG A 95 -12.61 5.36 0.94
CA ARG A 95 -13.90 4.73 1.23
C ARG A 95 -14.86 4.83 0.05
N GLY A 96 -15.24 6.04 -0.34
CA GLY A 96 -16.24 6.26 -1.40
C GLY A 96 -15.85 5.68 -2.75
N GLY A 97 -14.56 5.80 -3.13
CA GLY A 97 -14.03 5.18 -4.34
C GLY A 97 -14.08 3.66 -4.31
N THR A 98 -13.81 3.03 -3.15
CA THR A 98 -13.94 1.58 -3.00
C THR A 98 -15.40 1.14 -3.02
N GLU A 99 -16.31 1.90 -2.42
CA GLU A 99 -17.77 1.64 -2.53
C GLU A 99 -18.23 1.65 -4.00
N ASN A 100 -17.77 2.61 -4.79
CA ASN A 100 -18.04 2.68 -6.22
C ASN A 100 -17.47 1.46 -6.97
N LEU A 101 -16.21 1.11 -6.68
CA LEU A 101 -15.54 -0.06 -7.27
C LEU A 101 -16.32 -1.35 -6.99
N VAL A 102 -16.68 -1.59 -5.73
CA VAL A 102 -17.40 -2.80 -5.31
C VAL A 102 -18.75 -2.90 -6.00
N ARG A 103 -19.50 -1.79 -6.13
CA ARG A 103 -20.79 -1.76 -6.87
C ARG A 103 -20.60 -2.11 -8.35
N ALA A 104 -19.60 -1.52 -9.01
CA ALA A 104 -19.29 -1.83 -10.39
C ALA A 104 -18.86 -3.29 -10.58
N ALA A 105 -18.02 -3.81 -9.68
CA ALA A 105 -17.57 -5.19 -9.69
C ALA A 105 -18.73 -6.18 -9.52
N ALA A 106 -19.66 -5.91 -8.59
CA ALA A 106 -20.85 -6.73 -8.40
C ALA A 106 -21.75 -6.74 -9.65
N SER A 107 -21.97 -5.59 -10.28
CA SER A 107 -22.76 -5.47 -11.50
C SER A 107 -22.12 -6.18 -12.71
N SER A 108 -20.81 -6.30 -12.74
CA SER A 108 -20.04 -6.94 -13.81
C SER A 108 -19.71 -8.41 -13.53
N LEU A 109 -20.28 -8.99 -12.46
CA LEU A 109 -20.09 -10.39 -12.06
C LEU A 109 -18.62 -10.77 -11.81
N VAL A 110 -17.83 -9.85 -11.25
CA VAL A 110 -16.46 -10.11 -10.81
C VAL A 110 -16.48 -11.23 -9.78
N LYS A 111 -15.59 -12.20 -9.94
CA LYS A 111 -15.54 -13.42 -9.11
C LYS A 111 -14.71 -13.26 -7.84
N ARG A 112 -13.74 -12.30 -7.85
CA ARG A 112 -12.82 -12.11 -6.71
C ARG A 112 -12.28 -10.69 -6.64
N LEU A 113 -12.14 -10.19 -5.40
CA LEU A 113 -11.42 -8.96 -5.08
C LEU A 113 -10.15 -9.30 -4.29
N VAL A 114 -9.00 -8.80 -4.71
CA VAL A 114 -7.76 -8.76 -3.91
C VAL A 114 -7.49 -7.30 -3.57
N VAL A 115 -7.57 -6.93 -2.31
CA VAL A 115 -7.59 -5.53 -1.90
C VAL A 115 -6.38 -5.20 -1.04
N MET A 116 -5.65 -4.17 -1.44
CA MET A 116 -4.57 -3.60 -0.63
C MET A 116 -5.16 -2.69 0.45
N SER A 117 -4.96 -3.07 1.69
CA SER A 117 -5.22 -2.24 2.86
C SER A 117 -3.90 -1.89 3.56
N GLY A 118 -3.83 -1.98 4.85
CA GLY A 118 -2.59 -1.86 5.59
C GLY A 118 -2.75 -2.28 7.04
N LEU A 119 -1.65 -2.68 7.61
CA LEU A 119 -1.58 -3.21 8.95
C LEU A 119 -2.15 -2.22 9.98
N GLY A 120 -2.87 -2.74 10.97
CA GLY A 120 -3.49 -1.97 12.04
C GLY A 120 -4.79 -1.25 11.64
N THR A 121 -5.38 -1.55 10.46
CA THR A 121 -6.69 -1.03 10.10
C THR A 121 -7.75 -1.52 11.07
N GLN A 122 -8.48 -0.57 11.70
CA GLN A 122 -9.48 -0.83 12.73
C GLN A 122 -10.53 0.30 12.75
N PRO A 123 -11.68 0.09 13.40
CA PRO A 123 -12.65 1.16 13.63
C PRO A 123 -11.97 2.36 14.28
N ALA A 124 -12.29 3.56 13.79
CA ALA A 124 -11.69 4.80 14.26
C ALA A 124 -12.69 5.96 14.19
N ALA A 125 -12.36 7.05 14.86
CA ALA A 125 -13.20 8.25 14.88
C ALA A 125 -13.36 8.83 13.47
N ALA A 126 -14.57 9.27 13.14
CA ALA A 126 -14.87 9.91 11.88
C ALA A 126 -13.93 11.10 11.61
N GLY A 127 -13.51 11.26 10.36
CA GLY A 127 -12.59 12.31 9.93
C GLY A 127 -11.09 11.97 10.11
N THR A 128 -10.76 10.82 10.66
CA THR A 128 -9.38 10.32 10.70
C THR A 128 -9.02 9.54 9.43
N TYR A 129 -7.73 9.46 9.10
CA TYR A 129 -7.25 8.62 8.00
C TYR A 129 -7.59 7.14 8.25
N MET A 130 -7.45 6.68 9.48
CA MET A 130 -7.78 5.30 9.86
C MET A 130 -9.25 4.96 9.60
N ALA A 131 -10.17 5.91 9.87
CA ALA A 131 -11.60 5.71 9.57
C ALA A 131 -11.85 5.50 8.06
N THR A 132 -11.10 6.19 7.18
CA THR A 132 -11.26 6.02 5.73
C THR A 132 -10.77 4.64 5.26
N ARG A 133 -9.69 4.12 5.88
CA ARG A 133 -9.19 2.78 5.62
C ARG A 133 -10.15 1.71 6.12
N TRP A 134 -10.67 1.88 7.33
CA TRP A 134 -11.68 0.97 7.88
C TRP A 134 -12.92 0.93 6.99
N GLY A 135 -13.44 2.09 6.58
CA GLY A 135 -14.59 2.18 5.69
C GLY A 135 -14.36 1.53 4.32
N MET A 136 -13.14 1.60 3.79
CA MET A 136 -12.74 0.86 2.59
C MET A 136 -12.86 -0.66 2.81
N GLU A 137 -12.34 -1.18 3.93
CA GLU A 137 -12.45 -2.61 4.25
C GLU A 137 -13.89 -3.03 4.52
N GLU A 138 -14.70 -2.19 5.18
CA GLU A 138 -16.14 -2.47 5.39
C GLU A 138 -16.90 -2.56 4.07
N ALA A 139 -16.63 -1.67 3.11
CA ALA A 139 -17.25 -1.72 1.78
C ALA A 139 -16.97 -3.06 1.09
N VAL A 140 -15.75 -3.58 1.22
CA VAL A 140 -15.37 -4.90 0.66
C VAL A 140 -16.01 -6.04 1.45
N ARG A 141 -15.99 -6.03 2.78
CA ARG A 141 -16.62 -7.08 3.62
C ARG A 141 -18.12 -7.19 3.42
N ASN A 142 -18.79 -6.05 3.19
CA ASN A 142 -20.22 -5.98 2.97
C ASN A 142 -20.62 -6.34 1.52
N SER A 143 -19.65 -6.57 0.64
CA SER A 143 -19.91 -7.06 -0.70
C SER A 143 -20.24 -8.55 -0.69
N ALA A 144 -21.03 -9.00 -1.65
CA ALA A 144 -21.26 -10.43 -1.87
C ALA A 144 -20.12 -11.10 -2.67
N ILE A 145 -19.05 -10.35 -3.01
CA ILE A 145 -17.94 -10.84 -3.83
C ILE A 145 -16.89 -11.50 -2.94
N PRO A 146 -16.42 -12.71 -3.25
CA PRO A 146 -15.28 -13.31 -2.57
C PRO A 146 -14.07 -12.37 -2.58
N PHE A 147 -13.44 -12.18 -1.43
CA PHE A 147 -12.32 -11.23 -1.32
C PHE A 147 -11.14 -11.78 -0.50
N VAL A 148 -9.98 -11.19 -0.72
CA VAL A 148 -8.80 -11.27 0.17
C VAL A 148 -8.30 -9.85 0.39
N MET A 149 -8.14 -9.44 1.64
CA MET A 149 -7.48 -8.18 1.98
C MET A 149 -6.05 -8.44 2.42
N ILE A 150 -5.11 -7.77 1.81
CA ILE A 150 -3.70 -7.79 2.21
C ILE A 150 -3.42 -6.54 3.04
N GLN A 151 -2.99 -6.73 4.27
CA GLN A 151 -2.69 -5.65 5.22
C GLN A 151 -1.18 -5.59 5.51
N PRO A 152 -0.36 -4.97 4.63
CA PRO A 152 1.08 -4.90 4.84
C PRO A 152 1.46 -3.88 5.92
N SER A 153 2.56 -4.19 6.61
CA SER A 153 3.36 -3.23 7.37
C SER A 153 3.98 -2.18 6.42
N VAL A 154 4.78 -1.27 6.96
CA VAL A 154 5.53 -0.30 6.13
C VAL A 154 6.37 -1.03 5.09
N GLN A 155 6.33 -0.53 3.86
CA GLN A 155 6.95 -1.19 2.74
C GLN A 155 8.27 -0.54 2.36
N PHE A 156 9.21 -1.34 1.83
CA PHE A 156 10.48 -0.88 1.25
C PHE A 156 10.70 -1.46 -0.15
N GLY A 157 11.69 -0.94 -0.85
CA GLY A 157 12.02 -1.31 -2.23
C GLY A 157 11.82 -0.14 -3.20
N ASN A 158 11.96 -0.39 -4.49
CA ASN A 158 11.96 0.64 -5.52
C ASN A 158 10.67 1.45 -5.55
N GLY A 159 10.78 2.75 -5.20
CA GLY A 159 9.67 3.71 -5.12
C GLY A 159 8.91 3.71 -3.80
N ALA A 160 9.42 3.04 -2.77
CA ALA A 160 8.85 3.08 -1.42
C ALA A 160 9.11 4.44 -0.76
N GLU A 161 8.08 5.28 -0.70
CA GLU A 161 8.20 6.65 -0.20
C GLU A 161 8.62 6.72 1.27
N PHE A 162 8.26 5.74 2.11
CA PHE A 162 8.63 5.73 3.53
C PHE A 162 10.16 5.76 3.72
N VAL A 163 10.87 4.83 3.07
CA VAL A 163 12.33 4.74 3.15
C VAL A 163 13.00 5.88 2.39
N ALA A 164 12.47 6.24 1.22
CA ALA A 164 12.99 7.34 0.41
C ALA A 164 12.89 8.69 1.14
N ALA A 165 11.77 8.99 1.83
CA ALA A 165 11.60 10.21 2.60
C ALA A 165 12.60 10.29 3.76
N LEU A 166 12.80 9.20 4.50
CA LEU A 166 13.82 9.12 5.55
C LEU A 166 15.22 9.29 4.98
N GLY A 167 15.51 8.69 3.83
CA GLY A 167 16.78 8.85 3.12
C GLY A 167 17.06 10.30 2.72
N ARG A 168 16.05 11.00 2.17
CA ARG A 168 16.15 12.44 1.85
C ARG A 168 16.41 13.28 3.11
N LEU A 169 15.69 13.01 4.20
CA LEU A 169 15.88 13.69 5.47
C LEU A 169 17.31 13.49 6.01
N ILE A 170 17.79 12.25 6.00
CA ILE A 170 19.16 11.91 6.45
C ILE A 170 20.23 12.57 5.58
N LYS A 171 19.99 12.72 4.28
CA LYS A 171 20.92 13.47 3.39
C LYS A 171 20.92 14.97 3.67
N ALA A 172 19.76 15.55 3.94
CA ALA A 172 19.58 17.00 4.06
C ALA A 172 19.88 17.57 5.46
N SER A 173 19.70 16.78 6.54
CA SER A 173 19.82 17.29 7.91
C SER A 173 20.92 16.59 8.71
N PRO A 174 21.73 17.32 9.51
CA PRO A 174 22.68 16.72 10.44
C PRO A 174 22.00 16.07 11.66
N VAL A 175 20.75 16.42 11.95
CA VAL A 175 19.95 15.88 13.06
C VAL A 175 18.68 15.26 12.50
N VAL A 176 18.39 14.03 12.89
CA VAL A 176 17.18 13.29 12.50
C VAL A 176 16.24 13.19 13.70
N PRO A 177 14.99 13.67 13.59
CA PRO A 177 14.02 13.57 14.67
C PRO A 177 13.55 12.11 14.83
N LEU A 178 13.59 11.61 16.04
CA LEU A 178 13.00 10.33 16.43
C LEU A 178 11.57 10.55 16.94
N LEU A 179 10.59 10.36 16.08
CA LEU A 179 9.18 10.48 16.42
C LEU A 179 8.82 9.51 17.56
N GLY A 180 8.14 10.03 18.60
CA GLY A 180 7.81 9.25 19.79
C GLY A 180 9.01 8.66 20.52
N GLY A 181 10.21 9.27 20.38
CA GLY A 181 11.44 8.73 20.98
C GLY A 181 12.10 7.60 20.18
N GLY A 182 11.49 7.17 19.09
CA GLY A 182 12.08 6.17 18.17
C GLY A 182 11.90 4.71 18.58
N GLY A 183 11.18 4.43 19.67
CA GLY A 183 11.00 3.06 20.20
C GLY A 183 9.85 2.27 19.56
N LEU A 184 8.99 2.93 18.77
CA LEU A 184 7.88 2.26 18.09
C LEU A 184 8.40 1.20 17.12
N ARG A 185 7.81 0.00 17.18
CA ARG A 185 8.21 -1.14 16.34
C ARG A 185 7.43 -1.16 15.03
N PHE A 186 8.16 -1.50 13.99
CA PHE A 186 7.68 -1.77 12.64
C PHE A 186 8.18 -3.15 12.18
N GLN A 187 7.58 -3.68 11.14
CA GLN A 187 8.00 -4.93 10.52
C GLN A 187 8.10 -4.70 8.99
N PRO A 188 9.13 -3.94 8.53
CA PRO A 188 9.24 -3.53 7.14
C PRO A 188 9.18 -4.73 6.19
N ILE A 189 8.33 -4.66 5.17
CA ILE A 189 8.17 -5.73 4.17
C ILE A 189 8.59 -5.23 2.77
N TRP A 190 9.29 -6.09 2.03
CA TRP A 190 9.70 -5.78 0.67
C TRP A 190 8.49 -5.75 -0.28
N VAL A 191 8.46 -4.76 -1.18
CA VAL A 191 7.32 -4.59 -2.10
C VAL A 191 7.09 -5.82 -3.00
N GLU A 192 8.16 -6.51 -3.43
CA GLU A 192 8.01 -7.72 -4.24
C GLU A 192 7.45 -8.92 -3.45
N ASP A 193 7.68 -8.97 -2.14
CA ASP A 193 7.03 -9.95 -1.27
C ASP A 193 5.54 -9.65 -1.12
N VAL A 194 5.16 -8.37 -1.02
CA VAL A 194 3.76 -7.94 -1.05
C VAL A 194 3.10 -8.34 -2.39
N VAL A 195 3.79 -8.12 -3.51
CA VAL A 195 3.31 -8.53 -4.84
C VAL A 195 3.15 -10.05 -4.93
N SER A 196 4.08 -10.82 -4.35
CA SER A 196 3.98 -12.28 -4.29
C SER A 196 2.78 -12.75 -3.45
N CYS A 197 2.45 -12.05 -2.35
CA CYS A 197 1.23 -12.30 -1.58
C CYS A 197 -0.03 -12.01 -2.41
N ILE A 198 -0.06 -10.88 -3.13
CA ILE A 198 -1.18 -10.51 -4.01
C ILE A 198 -1.37 -11.56 -5.11
N GLU A 199 -0.29 -11.96 -5.78
CA GLU A 199 -0.32 -12.95 -6.86
C GLU A 199 -0.91 -14.29 -6.37
N LYS A 200 -0.48 -14.78 -5.21
CA LYS A 200 -1.03 -15.99 -4.59
C LYS A 200 -2.50 -15.83 -4.19
N ALA A 201 -2.88 -14.65 -3.66
CA ALA A 201 -4.25 -14.35 -3.26
C ALA A 201 -5.26 -14.35 -4.43
N ILE A 202 -4.80 -14.15 -5.67
CA ILE A 202 -5.67 -14.22 -6.86
C ILE A 202 -6.33 -15.59 -7.02
N GLY A 203 -5.61 -16.66 -6.77
CA GLY A 203 -6.08 -18.03 -7.00
C GLY A 203 -6.29 -18.90 -5.76
N ASP A 204 -5.91 -18.44 -4.58
CA ASP A 204 -6.01 -19.27 -3.37
C ASP A 204 -7.37 -19.10 -2.67
N GLU A 205 -8.24 -20.10 -2.85
CA GLU A 205 -9.57 -20.14 -2.23
C GLU A 205 -9.52 -20.23 -0.69
N LYS A 206 -8.43 -20.73 -0.11
CA LYS A 206 -8.28 -20.81 1.36
C LYS A 206 -8.22 -19.45 2.02
N LEU A 207 -7.79 -18.43 1.28
CA LEU A 207 -7.71 -17.05 1.78
C LEU A 207 -9.02 -16.27 1.62
N SER A 208 -10.04 -16.86 0.98
CA SER A 208 -11.30 -16.18 0.72
C SER A 208 -11.99 -15.71 1.99
N GLY A 209 -12.43 -14.45 2.01
CA GLY A 209 -13.07 -13.79 3.16
C GLY A 209 -12.09 -13.32 4.24
N GLN A 210 -10.79 -13.44 4.04
CA GLN A 210 -9.78 -13.10 5.05
C GLN A 210 -9.18 -11.72 4.83
N ALA A 211 -8.83 -11.07 5.95
CA ALA A 211 -7.90 -9.96 6.01
C ALA A 211 -6.59 -10.48 6.59
N VAL A 212 -5.54 -10.51 5.79
CA VAL A 212 -4.25 -11.10 6.13
C VAL A 212 -3.24 -10.00 6.40
N ALA A 213 -2.84 -9.87 7.67
CA ALA A 213 -1.76 -8.99 8.09
C ALA A 213 -0.42 -9.59 7.66
N ILE A 214 0.42 -8.82 6.97
CA ILE A 214 1.73 -9.27 6.51
C ILE A 214 2.84 -8.29 6.92
N GLY A 215 3.98 -8.84 7.33
CA GLY A 215 5.18 -8.09 7.68
C GLY A 215 6.43 -8.76 7.11
N GLY A 216 7.56 -8.09 7.19
CA GLY A 216 8.84 -8.66 6.80
C GLY A 216 9.36 -9.68 7.83
N SER A 217 10.54 -10.24 7.56
CA SER A 217 11.17 -11.27 8.40
C SER A 217 11.77 -10.77 9.71
N GLU A 218 11.71 -9.47 9.98
CA GLU A 218 12.32 -8.88 11.18
C GLU A 218 11.50 -7.72 11.72
N TYR A 219 11.54 -7.55 13.05
CA TYR A 219 11.06 -6.33 13.70
C TYR A 219 12.19 -5.32 13.79
N ALA A 220 11.86 -4.05 13.59
CA ALA A 220 12.79 -2.94 13.76
C ALA A 220 12.09 -1.75 14.42
N THR A 221 12.72 -1.14 15.41
CA THR A 221 12.26 0.14 15.96
C THR A 221 12.47 1.25 14.94
N PHE A 222 11.72 2.33 15.04
CA PHE A 222 11.90 3.49 14.16
C PHE A 222 13.34 4.01 14.20
N LYS A 223 13.99 3.95 15.37
CA LYS A 223 15.42 4.29 15.51
C LYS A 223 16.30 3.34 14.71
N GLU A 224 16.08 2.03 14.78
CA GLU A 224 16.88 1.03 14.05
C GLU A 224 16.68 1.14 12.53
N ILE A 225 15.48 1.47 12.06
CA ILE A 225 15.22 1.78 10.65
C ILE A 225 16.11 2.97 10.21
N ILE A 226 16.10 4.07 10.98
CA ILE A 226 16.92 5.24 10.69
C ILE A 226 18.43 4.88 10.73
N ASP A 227 18.85 4.06 11.71
CA ASP A 227 20.23 3.61 11.81
C ASP A 227 20.67 2.80 10.57
N THR A 228 19.80 1.87 10.13
CA THR A 228 20.04 1.06 8.93
C THR A 228 20.16 1.94 7.68
N ILE A 229 19.27 2.90 7.51
CA ILE A 229 19.31 3.84 6.39
C ILE A 229 20.56 4.71 6.46
N CYS A 230 20.98 5.17 7.65
CA CYS A 230 22.22 5.91 7.83
C CYS A 230 23.44 5.10 7.37
N VAL A 231 23.51 3.82 7.74
CA VAL A 231 24.60 2.92 7.32
C VAL A 231 24.58 2.72 5.81
N ALA A 232 23.41 2.41 5.22
CA ALA A 232 23.26 2.21 3.78
C ALA A 232 23.66 3.46 2.96
N LEU A 233 23.48 4.66 3.53
CA LEU A 233 23.87 5.93 2.90
C LEU A 233 25.32 6.36 3.23
N GLY A 234 26.06 5.62 4.05
CA GLY A 234 27.39 6.01 4.52
C GLY A 234 27.37 7.30 5.36
N LYS A 235 26.26 7.59 6.08
CA LYS A 235 26.08 8.83 6.85
C LYS A 235 26.00 8.53 8.36
N ARG A 236 26.58 9.45 9.15
CA ARG A 236 26.39 9.49 10.60
C ARG A 236 25.55 10.72 10.95
N ARG A 237 24.48 10.56 11.71
CA ARG A 237 23.57 11.63 12.09
C ARG A 237 23.29 11.63 13.58
N LEU A 238 23.17 12.81 14.14
CA LEU A 238 22.63 12.98 15.49
C LEU A 238 21.15 12.64 15.46
N LYS A 239 20.63 12.07 16.54
CA LYS A 239 19.24 11.70 16.68
C LYS A 239 18.68 12.43 17.88
N ALA A 240 17.57 13.14 17.67
CA ALA A 240 16.90 13.92 18.72
C ALA A 240 15.47 13.35 18.91
N ALA A 241 15.13 13.02 20.14
CA ALA A 241 13.76 12.59 20.45
C ALA A 241 12.77 13.75 20.17
N LEU A 242 11.73 13.45 19.40
CA LEU A 242 10.64 14.37 19.10
C LEU A 242 9.33 13.77 19.61
N PRO A 243 8.77 14.29 20.73
CA PRO A 243 7.49 13.80 21.23
C PRO A 243 6.38 13.95 20.18
N LEU A 244 5.47 12.97 20.09
CA LEU A 244 4.41 12.97 19.08
C LEU A 244 3.49 14.17 19.17
N TRP A 245 3.25 14.70 20.37
CA TRP A 245 2.44 15.92 20.53
C TRP A 245 3.07 17.14 19.88
N VAL A 246 4.42 17.29 19.95
CA VAL A 246 5.15 18.35 19.26
C VAL A 246 5.05 18.17 17.74
N ALA A 247 5.25 16.94 17.25
CA ALA A 247 5.11 16.65 15.83
C ALA A 247 3.68 16.96 15.32
N ARG A 248 2.64 16.65 16.11
CA ARG A 248 1.24 16.99 15.79
C ARG A 248 0.99 18.49 15.69
N LEU A 249 1.62 19.30 16.55
CA LEU A 249 1.51 20.78 16.47
C LEU A 249 2.21 21.34 15.23
N GLN A 250 3.27 20.70 14.75
CA GLN A 250 4.03 21.14 13.58
C GLN A 250 3.39 20.68 12.25
N ALA A 251 2.65 19.57 12.24
CA ALA A 251 2.09 18.98 11.03
C ALA A 251 1.23 19.95 10.19
N PRO A 252 0.34 20.80 10.75
CA PRO A 252 -0.44 21.76 9.96
C PRO A 252 0.44 22.79 9.23
N VAL A 253 1.53 23.22 9.84
CA VAL A 253 2.48 24.17 9.20
C VAL A 253 3.26 23.44 8.09
N MET A 254 3.69 22.21 8.34
CA MET A 254 4.38 21.40 7.32
C MET A 254 3.46 21.06 6.14
N ALA A 255 2.15 20.95 6.36
CA ALA A 255 1.16 20.71 5.31
C ALA A 255 1.06 21.84 4.27
N LEU A 256 1.62 23.04 4.54
CA LEU A 256 1.74 24.11 3.56
C LEU A 256 2.77 23.78 2.47
N LEU A 257 3.72 22.89 2.73
CA LEU A 257 4.72 22.48 1.75
C LEU A 257 4.07 21.62 0.65
N PRO A 258 4.59 21.69 -0.59
CA PRO A 258 4.11 20.85 -1.70
C PRO A 258 4.29 19.35 -1.43
N ARG A 259 5.36 18.98 -0.73
CA ARG A 259 5.68 17.59 -0.30
C ARG A 259 6.02 17.63 1.20
N PRO A 260 5.01 17.58 2.06
CA PRO A 260 5.24 17.64 3.49
C PRO A 260 6.01 16.40 3.94
N PRO A 261 7.09 16.56 4.73
CA PRO A 261 7.84 15.41 5.26
C PRO A 261 7.03 14.61 6.28
N LEU A 262 5.97 15.20 6.83
CA LEU A 262 5.09 14.62 7.82
C LEU A 262 3.67 15.15 7.61
N THR A 263 2.70 14.25 7.48
CA THR A 263 1.28 14.59 7.41
C THR A 263 0.59 14.23 8.72
N GLN A 264 -0.58 14.79 8.98
CA GLN A 264 -1.39 14.40 10.13
C GLN A 264 -1.82 12.92 10.05
N ALA A 265 -2.16 12.45 8.85
CA ALA A 265 -2.49 11.05 8.60
C ALA A 265 -1.30 10.11 8.89
N SER A 266 -0.08 10.48 8.53
CA SER A 266 1.09 9.66 8.85
C SER A 266 1.39 9.61 10.36
N LEU A 267 1.07 10.67 11.12
CA LEU A 267 1.21 10.68 12.58
C LEU A 267 0.20 9.76 13.28
N GLU A 268 -0.97 9.49 12.68
CA GLU A 268 -1.89 8.48 13.21
C GLU A 268 -1.25 7.10 13.24
N LEU A 269 -0.44 6.76 12.22
CA LEU A 269 0.24 5.47 12.10
C LEU A 269 1.37 5.29 13.14
N PHE A 270 1.84 6.37 13.77
CA PHE A 270 2.76 6.30 14.92
C PHE A 270 2.04 6.12 16.25
N GLY A 271 0.72 5.94 16.27
CA GLY A 271 -0.08 5.69 17.46
C GLY A 271 -0.14 4.23 17.89
N PHE A 272 0.35 3.30 17.10
CA PHE A 272 0.33 1.85 17.37
C PHE A 272 1.53 1.16 16.73
N GLU A 273 1.88 -0.04 17.23
CA GLU A 273 2.93 -0.86 16.63
C GLU A 273 2.49 -1.39 15.25
N ASN A 274 3.35 -1.22 14.26
CA ASN A 274 3.09 -1.66 12.90
C ASN A 274 3.73 -3.04 12.65
N THR A 275 3.30 -4.02 13.45
CA THR A 275 3.84 -5.39 13.48
C THR A 275 2.72 -6.43 13.50
N THR A 276 2.99 -7.60 12.96
CA THR A 276 2.17 -8.81 13.04
C THR A 276 3.03 -9.99 13.48
N GLU A 277 2.54 -11.22 13.43
CA GLU A 277 3.36 -12.41 13.70
C GLU A 277 4.54 -12.47 12.72
N ILE A 278 5.72 -12.87 13.23
CA ILE A 278 6.95 -12.85 12.42
C ILE A 278 6.88 -13.81 11.23
N ASP A 279 6.13 -14.88 11.36
CA ASP A 279 5.92 -15.92 10.36
C ASP A 279 4.57 -15.82 9.64
N ALA A 280 3.90 -14.65 9.71
CA ALA A 280 2.58 -14.46 9.09
C ALA A 280 2.58 -14.73 7.58
N VAL A 281 3.63 -14.30 6.86
CA VAL A 281 3.78 -14.56 5.42
C VAL A 281 4.05 -16.04 5.15
N ASP A 282 4.91 -16.67 5.94
CA ASP A 282 5.22 -18.11 5.82
C ASP A 282 3.95 -18.95 6.00
N LYS A 283 3.14 -18.64 7.02
CA LYS A 283 1.90 -19.35 7.33
C LYS A 283 0.82 -19.18 6.26
N ALA A 284 0.60 -17.94 5.83
CA ALA A 284 -0.50 -17.62 4.91
C ALA A 284 -0.14 -17.89 3.44
N PHE A 285 1.13 -17.69 3.06
CA PHE A 285 1.54 -17.68 1.65
C PHE A 285 2.66 -18.69 1.33
N GLY A 286 3.24 -19.38 2.33
CA GLY A 286 4.19 -20.47 2.13
C GLY A 286 5.55 -20.03 1.57
N PHE A 287 6.02 -18.82 1.90
CA PHE A 287 7.38 -18.35 1.61
C PHE A 287 7.88 -17.40 2.69
N HIS A 288 9.20 -17.29 2.83
CA HIS A 288 9.85 -16.41 3.79
C HIS A 288 10.13 -15.04 3.18
N PRO A 289 9.68 -13.93 3.79
CA PRO A 289 9.89 -12.60 3.26
C PRO A 289 11.35 -12.14 3.41
N ARG A 290 11.79 -11.24 2.54
CA ARG A 290 13.14 -10.68 2.53
C ARG A 290 13.40 -9.77 3.73
N GLY A 291 14.61 -9.88 4.31
CA GLY A 291 15.05 -9.03 5.41
C GLY A 291 15.31 -7.58 4.99
N PHE A 292 14.78 -6.62 5.75
CA PHE A 292 14.93 -5.19 5.49
C PHE A 292 16.39 -4.73 5.57
N ARG A 293 17.06 -5.10 6.67
CA ARG A 293 18.45 -4.68 6.91
C ARG A 293 19.39 -5.25 5.87
N GLU A 294 19.26 -6.55 5.60
CA GLU A 294 20.07 -7.22 4.58
C GLU A 294 19.91 -6.56 3.21
N HIS A 295 18.66 -6.33 2.80
CA HIS A 295 18.37 -5.73 1.51
C HIS A 295 18.95 -4.31 1.38
N LEU A 296 18.73 -3.44 2.37
CA LEU A 296 19.23 -2.07 2.31
C LEU A 296 20.76 -1.99 2.31
N LEU A 297 21.44 -2.90 3.03
CA LEU A 297 22.91 -2.91 3.06
C LEU A 297 23.50 -3.45 1.74
N ALA A 298 22.80 -4.34 1.06
CA ALA A 298 23.24 -4.90 -0.22
C ALA A 298 22.94 -3.97 -1.41
N HIS A 299 21.78 -3.29 -1.43
CA HIS A 299 21.27 -2.55 -2.59
C HIS A 299 21.21 -1.03 -2.38
N GLY A 300 21.41 -0.56 -1.14
CA GLY A 300 21.27 0.84 -0.79
C GLY A 300 19.82 1.28 -0.60
N VAL A 301 19.62 2.60 -0.52
CA VAL A 301 18.30 3.23 -0.44
C VAL A 301 17.80 3.49 -1.85
N GLU A 302 16.89 2.65 -2.30
CA GLU A 302 16.20 2.81 -3.58
C GLU A 302 15.25 4.03 -3.52
N ALA A 303 15.20 4.82 -4.59
CA ALA A 303 14.44 6.07 -4.67
C ALA A 303 13.19 5.93 -5.55
#